data_2ceceebcb2920b5893fe5bde03eed538
#
_entry.id   2ceceebcb2920b5893fe5bde03eed538
#
_cell.length_a   1.000
_cell.length_b   1.000
_cell.length_c   1.000
_cell.angle_alpha   90.00
_cell.angle_beta   90.00
_cell.angle_gamma   90.00
#
_symmetry.space_group_name_H-M   'P 1'
#
loop_
_entity.id
_entity.type
_entity.pdbx_description
1 polymer ?
#
loop_
_entity_poly.entity_id
_entity_poly.type
_entity_poly.pdbx_seq_one_letter_code
_entity_poly.pdbx_strand_id
1 'polypeptide(L)'
;MSSANVLPLMFKYNDNVYQQKDIVMYGFMMILAVLVLNACTTYSPVKVEQPKPLRQDRPVYPYYAAKNRIEGMVKFNFDVDAEGRVSQMRIIESTPDHLFDNAVITAVSKWRFEKGKPARNLPMTVKLKVQK
;
A
#
# COMPACT_ATOMS: atom_id res chain seq x y z
N MET A 1 64.20 -6.41 47.18
CA MET A 1 64.12 -6.02 45.77
C MET A 1 63.27 -6.99 44.90
N SER A 2 62.67 -7.97 45.45
CA SER A 2 61.80 -8.87 44.70
C SER A 2 60.37 -8.33 44.44
N SER A 3 59.94 -7.28 45.10
CA SER A 3 58.62 -6.68 44.94
C SER A 3 58.43 -5.87 43.63
N ALA A 4 59.46 -5.40 42.99
CA ALA A 4 59.41 -4.65 41.75
C ALA A 4 59.15 -5.55 40.51
N ASN A 5 59.42 -6.83 40.58
CA ASN A 5 59.22 -7.77 39.48
C ASN A 5 57.80 -8.41 39.46
N VAL A 6 57.07 -8.28 40.56
CA VAL A 6 55.73 -8.86 40.68
C VAL A 6 54.65 -7.89 40.10
N LEU A 7 54.87 -6.60 40.19
CA LEU A 7 53.96 -5.55 39.67
C LEU A 7 53.74 -5.62 38.14
N PRO A 8 54.76 -5.78 37.29
CA PRO A 8 54.53 -5.89 35.85
C PRO A 8 53.86 -7.20 35.42
N LEU A 9 53.98 -8.27 36.18
CA LEU A 9 53.27 -9.52 35.94
C LEU A 9 51.80 -9.46 36.30
N MET A 10 51.43 -8.77 37.39
CA MET A 10 50.03 -8.52 37.73
C MET A 10 49.35 -7.57 36.75
N PHE A 11 50.06 -6.58 36.25
CA PHE A 11 49.53 -5.68 35.23
C PHE A 11 49.31 -6.38 33.89
N LYS A 12 50.20 -7.27 33.50
CA LYS A 12 50.05 -8.11 32.32
C LYS A 12 48.88 -9.11 32.39
N TYR A 13 48.57 -9.60 33.56
CA TYR A 13 47.47 -10.50 33.79
C TYR A 13 46.12 -9.77 33.66
N ASN A 14 46.06 -8.53 34.13
CA ASN A 14 44.84 -7.71 34.03
C ASN A 14 44.55 -7.30 32.58
N ASP A 15 45.55 -6.97 31.78
CA ASP A 15 45.37 -6.60 30.39
C ASP A 15 44.77 -7.75 29.52
N ASN A 16 45.19 -8.97 29.79
CA ASN A 16 44.66 -10.12 29.08
C ASN A 16 43.16 -10.44 29.39
N VAL A 17 42.73 -10.11 30.60
CA VAL A 17 41.33 -10.32 31.01
C VAL A 17 40.43 -9.25 30.37
N TYR A 18 40.91 -8.02 30.23
CA TYR A 18 40.16 -6.97 29.56
C TYR A 18 40.09 -7.16 28.06
N GLN A 19 41.14 -7.63 27.43
CA GLN A 19 41.20 -7.90 26.00
C GLN A 19 40.22 -9.02 25.59
N GLN A 20 40.03 -10.00 26.42
CA GLN A 20 39.19 -11.14 26.11
C GLN A 20 37.68 -10.82 26.23
N LYS A 21 37.30 -9.87 27.08
CA LYS A 21 35.90 -9.39 27.20
C LYS A 21 35.47 -8.57 25.99
N ASP A 22 36.38 -7.76 25.46
CA ASP A 22 36.04 -6.90 24.32
C ASP A 22 35.86 -7.70 23.04
N ILE A 23 36.65 -8.76 22.81
CA ILE A 23 36.49 -9.64 21.64
C ILE A 23 35.19 -10.41 21.67
N VAL A 24 34.74 -10.88 22.83
CA VAL A 24 33.43 -11.58 22.97
C VAL A 24 32.29 -10.60 22.78
N MET A 25 32.39 -9.39 23.28
CA MET A 25 31.36 -8.36 23.15
C MET A 25 31.22 -7.85 21.70
N TYR A 26 32.31 -7.64 20.98
CA TYR A 26 32.32 -7.30 19.57
C TYR A 26 31.82 -8.45 18.70
N GLY A 27 32.15 -9.68 19.01
CA GLY A 27 31.64 -10.87 18.32
C GLY A 27 30.11 -11.01 18.48
N PHE A 28 29.58 -10.72 19.66
CA PHE A 28 28.16 -10.76 19.96
C PHE A 28 27.38 -9.63 19.27
N MET A 29 27.95 -8.40 19.22
CA MET A 29 27.36 -7.27 18.49
C MET A 29 27.35 -7.52 16.96
N MET A 30 28.39 -8.13 16.41
CA MET A 30 28.45 -8.45 14.99
C MET A 30 27.45 -9.52 14.59
N ILE A 31 27.23 -10.53 15.44
CA ILE A 31 26.23 -11.58 15.20
C ILE A 31 24.80 -11.01 15.28
N LEU A 32 24.51 -10.10 16.22
CA LEU A 32 23.24 -9.40 16.33
C LEU A 32 22.99 -8.47 15.13
N ALA A 33 24.01 -7.79 14.60
CA ALA A 33 23.89 -6.94 13.40
C ALA A 33 23.58 -7.76 12.14
N VAL A 34 24.14 -8.96 12.00
CA VAL A 34 23.88 -9.86 10.87
C VAL A 34 22.45 -10.44 10.92
N LEU A 35 21.92 -10.70 12.12
CA LEU A 35 20.55 -11.19 12.29
C LEU A 35 19.48 -10.15 11.94
N VAL A 36 19.77 -8.86 12.09
CA VAL A 36 18.83 -7.77 11.73
C VAL A 36 18.77 -7.54 10.21
N LEU A 37 19.83 -7.87 9.48
CA LEU A 37 19.88 -7.70 8.01
C LEU A 37 19.06 -8.77 7.23
N ASN A 38 18.66 -9.86 7.86
CA ASN A 38 17.84 -10.89 7.24
C ASN A 38 16.33 -10.64 7.36
N ALA A 39 15.91 -9.53 7.97
CA ALA A 39 14.52 -9.08 8.01
C ALA A 39 14.13 -8.26 6.77
N CYS A 40 14.80 -8.43 5.62
CA CYS A 40 14.19 -8.14 4.34
C CYS A 40 13.09 -9.19 4.10
N THR A 41 11.95 -9.01 4.73
CA THR A 41 10.72 -9.57 4.23
C THR A 41 10.59 -9.08 2.80
N THR A 42 10.86 -9.95 1.85
CA THR A 42 10.39 -9.76 0.49
C THR A 42 8.88 -9.62 0.58
N TYR A 43 8.42 -8.37 0.65
CA TYR A 43 7.03 -8.05 0.40
C TYR A 43 6.79 -8.41 -1.07
N SER A 44 6.43 -9.64 -1.30
CA SER A 44 5.85 -10.03 -2.58
C SER A 44 4.54 -9.25 -2.67
N PRO A 45 4.36 -8.36 -3.63
CA PRO A 45 3.07 -7.75 -3.84
C PRO A 45 2.10 -8.91 -4.08
N VAL A 46 1.24 -9.17 -3.11
CA VAL A 46 0.12 -10.08 -3.30
C VAL A 46 -0.61 -9.49 -4.50
N LYS A 47 -0.52 -10.16 -5.65
CA LYS A 47 -1.30 -9.81 -6.82
C LYS A 47 -2.75 -10.04 -6.42
N VAL A 48 -3.37 -9.00 -5.85
CA VAL A 48 -4.79 -9.02 -5.55
C VAL A 48 -5.48 -9.19 -6.89
N GLU A 49 -5.97 -10.39 -7.14
CA GLU A 49 -6.72 -10.69 -8.36
C GLU A 49 -7.99 -9.83 -8.32
N GLN A 50 -8.02 -8.84 -9.20
CA GLN A 50 -9.16 -7.93 -9.26
C GLN A 50 -10.41 -8.70 -9.72
N PRO A 51 -11.57 -8.46 -9.09
CA PRO A 51 -12.81 -9.11 -9.49
C PRO A 51 -13.18 -8.71 -10.92
N LYS A 52 -13.55 -9.69 -11.74
CA LYS A 52 -13.98 -9.44 -13.12
C LYS A 52 -15.34 -8.75 -13.13
N PRO A 53 -15.51 -7.70 -13.94
CA PRO A 53 -16.81 -7.06 -14.10
C PRO A 53 -17.76 -8.00 -14.89
N LEU A 54 -18.94 -8.24 -14.32
CA LEU A 54 -20.02 -9.01 -14.96
C LEU A 54 -21.04 -8.08 -15.63
N ARG A 55 -21.30 -6.94 -15.01
CA ARG A 55 -22.21 -5.91 -15.50
C ARG A 55 -21.68 -4.53 -15.12
N GLN A 56 -21.58 -3.67 -16.10
CA GLN A 56 -21.19 -2.26 -15.92
C GLN A 56 -22.17 -1.39 -16.71
N ASP A 57 -23.14 -0.82 -16.01
CA ASP A 57 -24.09 0.13 -16.61
C ASP A 57 -23.38 1.46 -16.89
N ARG A 58 -23.67 2.05 -18.03
CA ARG A 58 -23.13 3.38 -18.39
C ARG A 58 -23.91 4.47 -17.64
N PRO A 59 -23.22 5.55 -17.20
CA PRO A 59 -23.91 6.70 -16.63
C PRO A 59 -24.89 7.32 -17.63
N VAL A 60 -26.08 7.67 -17.13
CA VAL A 60 -27.04 8.45 -17.91
C VAL A 60 -26.53 9.89 -18.02
N TYR A 61 -26.43 10.38 -19.23
CA TYR A 61 -25.94 11.75 -19.47
C TYR A 61 -26.95 12.77 -18.94
N PRO A 62 -26.56 13.71 -18.05
CA PRO A 62 -27.48 14.73 -17.56
C PRO A 62 -28.02 15.58 -18.71
N TYR A 63 -29.33 15.85 -18.72
CA TYR A 63 -29.98 16.61 -19.79
C TYR A 63 -29.32 17.97 -20.05
N TYR A 64 -28.99 18.70 -18.99
CA TYR A 64 -28.31 19.98 -19.10
C TYR A 64 -26.94 19.86 -19.80
N ALA A 65 -26.16 18.87 -19.45
CA ALA A 65 -24.85 18.64 -20.05
C ALA A 65 -24.98 18.20 -21.53
N ALA A 66 -25.97 17.37 -21.85
CA ALA A 66 -26.23 16.95 -23.22
C ALA A 66 -26.67 18.13 -24.09
N LYS A 67 -27.59 18.97 -23.59
CA LYS A 67 -28.09 20.17 -24.30
C LYS A 67 -26.98 21.17 -24.58
N ASN A 68 -26.07 21.38 -23.65
CA ASN A 68 -24.97 22.31 -23.75
C ASN A 68 -23.67 21.71 -24.30
N ARG A 69 -23.70 20.43 -24.69
CA ARG A 69 -22.53 19.68 -25.19
C ARG A 69 -21.33 19.71 -24.24
N ILE A 70 -21.59 19.66 -22.95
CA ILE A 70 -20.57 19.69 -21.91
C ILE A 70 -20.04 18.27 -21.70
N GLU A 71 -18.79 18.04 -22.04
CA GLU A 71 -18.07 16.79 -21.78
C GLU A 71 -17.39 16.83 -20.41
N GLY A 72 -17.06 15.68 -19.85
CA GLY A 72 -16.42 15.62 -18.55
C GLY A 72 -15.75 14.32 -18.21
N MET A 73 -15.20 14.31 -17.02
CA MET A 73 -14.48 13.16 -16.48
C MET A 73 -14.70 13.06 -14.97
N VAL A 74 -14.92 11.85 -14.48
CA VAL A 74 -14.99 11.56 -13.05
C VAL A 74 -13.99 10.46 -12.71
N LYS A 75 -13.07 10.77 -11.81
CA LYS A 75 -12.16 9.79 -11.20
C LYS A 75 -12.67 9.42 -9.83
N PHE A 76 -12.72 8.16 -9.54
CA PHE A 76 -13.18 7.65 -8.25
C PHE A 76 -12.51 6.33 -7.88
N ASN A 77 -12.51 6.04 -6.61
CA ASN A 77 -12.16 4.73 -6.07
C ASN A 77 -13.42 4.07 -5.53
N PHE A 78 -13.51 2.76 -5.67
CA PHE A 78 -14.64 1.99 -5.17
C PHE A 78 -14.21 0.67 -4.56
N ASP A 79 -15.07 0.13 -3.71
CA ASP A 79 -14.89 -1.15 -3.05
C ASP A 79 -15.93 -2.14 -3.56
N VAL A 80 -15.54 -3.40 -3.72
CA VAL A 80 -16.43 -4.51 -4.09
C VAL A 80 -16.51 -5.48 -2.93
N ASP A 81 -17.73 -5.85 -2.55
CA ASP A 81 -18.00 -6.83 -1.49
C ASP A 81 -17.87 -8.28 -1.97
N ALA A 82 -17.97 -9.24 -1.05
CA ALA A 82 -17.89 -10.67 -1.37
C ALA A 82 -19.01 -11.16 -2.31
N GLU A 83 -20.14 -10.46 -2.37
CA GLU A 83 -21.27 -10.74 -3.27
C GLU A 83 -21.11 -10.11 -4.65
N GLY A 84 -20.02 -9.39 -4.90
CA GLY A 84 -19.72 -8.73 -6.16
C GLY A 84 -20.48 -7.41 -6.38
N ARG A 85 -20.98 -6.79 -5.32
CA ARG A 85 -21.65 -5.48 -5.36
C ARG A 85 -20.66 -4.38 -4.99
N VAL A 86 -20.88 -3.20 -5.54
CA VAL A 86 -20.15 -2.00 -5.09
C VAL A 86 -20.68 -1.60 -3.71
N SER A 87 -19.82 -1.67 -2.70
CA SER A 87 -20.17 -1.40 -1.30
C SER A 87 -19.87 0.04 -0.90
N GLN A 88 -18.85 0.66 -1.48
CA GLN A 88 -18.46 2.02 -1.21
C GLN A 88 -17.86 2.69 -2.44
N MET A 89 -18.07 3.98 -2.59
CA MET A 89 -17.51 4.79 -3.67
C MET A 89 -17.01 6.13 -3.12
N ARG A 90 -15.85 6.58 -3.60
CA ARG A 90 -15.23 7.85 -3.21
C ARG A 90 -14.79 8.58 -4.47
N ILE A 91 -15.38 9.74 -4.74
CA ILE A 91 -14.98 10.60 -5.85
C ILE A 91 -13.68 11.31 -5.48
N ILE A 92 -12.68 11.22 -6.36
CA ILE A 92 -11.37 11.84 -6.19
C ILE A 92 -11.29 13.13 -6.98
N GLU A 93 -11.82 13.14 -8.20
CA GLU A 93 -11.79 14.30 -9.09
C GLU A 93 -13.02 14.27 -10.00
N SER A 94 -13.64 15.41 -10.19
CA SER A 94 -14.79 15.58 -11.09
C SER A 94 -14.61 16.85 -11.91
N THR A 95 -14.73 16.76 -13.22
CA THR A 95 -14.60 17.88 -14.13
C THR A 95 -15.73 17.82 -15.19
N PRO A 96 -16.58 18.85 -15.35
CA PRO A 96 -16.79 20.00 -14.44
C PRO A 96 -17.23 19.59 -13.03
N ASP A 97 -16.95 20.44 -12.04
CA ASP A 97 -17.24 20.15 -10.64
C ASP A 97 -18.68 19.68 -10.43
N HIS A 98 -18.82 18.48 -9.89
CA HIS A 98 -20.07 17.84 -9.47
C HIS A 98 -21.17 17.65 -10.53
N LEU A 99 -20.95 18.04 -11.79
CA LEU A 99 -21.98 17.96 -12.83
C LEU A 99 -22.38 16.52 -13.16
N PHE A 100 -21.43 15.60 -13.15
CA PHE A 100 -21.63 14.20 -13.52
C PHE A 100 -21.64 13.22 -12.34
N ASP A 101 -21.37 13.70 -11.13
CA ASP A 101 -21.20 12.86 -9.96
C ASP A 101 -22.40 11.93 -9.71
N ASN A 102 -23.61 12.49 -9.67
CA ASN A 102 -24.84 11.73 -9.44
C ASN A 102 -25.09 10.68 -10.52
N ALA A 103 -24.82 11.02 -11.77
CA ALA A 103 -24.98 10.10 -12.89
C ALA A 103 -24.02 8.91 -12.77
N VAL A 104 -22.76 9.18 -12.41
CA VAL A 104 -21.71 8.16 -12.23
C VAL A 104 -22.02 7.30 -10.99
N ILE A 105 -22.37 7.90 -9.85
CA ILE A 105 -22.73 7.18 -8.62
C ILE A 105 -23.90 6.22 -8.88
N THR A 106 -24.94 6.69 -9.55
CA THR A 106 -26.12 5.89 -9.87
C THR A 106 -25.78 4.70 -10.78
N ALA A 107 -24.94 4.90 -11.77
CA ALA A 107 -24.51 3.83 -12.67
C ALA A 107 -23.63 2.80 -11.94
N VAL A 108 -22.62 3.27 -11.19
CA VAL A 108 -21.67 2.41 -10.48
C VAL A 108 -22.34 1.58 -9.39
N SER A 109 -23.37 2.09 -8.73
CA SER A 109 -24.14 1.34 -7.73
C SER A 109 -24.84 0.08 -8.32
N LYS A 110 -25.10 0.08 -9.61
CA LYS A 110 -25.71 -1.04 -10.35
C LYS A 110 -24.69 -2.02 -10.89
N TRP A 111 -23.40 -1.71 -10.84
CA TRP A 111 -22.37 -2.60 -11.32
C TRP A 111 -22.33 -3.89 -10.54
N ARG A 112 -21.97 -4.96 -11.22
CA ARG A 112 -21.83 -6.30 -10.62
C ARG A 112 -20.52 -6.91 -11.07
N PHE A 113 -19.86 -7.53 -10.12
CA PHE A 113 -18.57 -8.18 -10.27
C PHE A 113 -18.67 -9.67 -9.89
N GLU A 114 -17.64 -10.40 -10.16
CA GLU A 114 -17.49 -11.79 -9.77
C GLU A 114 -17.57 -11.94 -8.24
N LYS A 115 -18.35 -12.92 -7.78
CA LYS A 115 -18.49 -13.20 -6.34
C LYS A 115 -17.25 -13.85 -5.75
N GLY A 116 -17.04 -13.69 -4.45
CA GLY A 116 -15.97 -14.33 -3.72
C GLY A 116 -14.60 -13.66 -3.88
N LYS A 117 -14.53 -12.50 -4.54
CA LYS A 117 -13.31 -11.72 -4.72
C LYS A 117 -13.50 -10.28 -4.23
N PRO A 118 -13.65 -10.06 -2.91
CA PRO A 118 -13.77 -8.70 -2.38
C PRO A 118 -12.48 -7.91 -2.69
N ALA A 119 -12.65 -6.68 -3.10
CA ALA A 119 -11.54 -5.78 -3.40
C ALA A 119 -11.83 -4.38 -2.87
N ARG A 120 -10.79 -3.68 -2.47
CA ARG A 120 -10.91 -2.33 -1.92
C ARG A 120 -10.06 -1.34 -2.71
N ASN A 121 -10.55 -0.10 -2.71
CA ASN A 121 -9.83 1.03 -3.28
C ASN A 121 -9.44 0.84 -4.75
N LEU A 122 -10.35 0.26 -5.55
CA LEU A 122 -10.15 0.08 -6.99
C LEU A 122 -10.28 1.42 -7.71
N PRO A 123 -9.26 1.88 -8.43
CA PRO A 123 -9.31 3.14 -9.15
C PRO A 123 -10.07 2.99 -10.47
N MET A 124 -10.91 3.97 -10.79
CA MET A 124 -11.64 4.04 -12.06
C MET A 124 -11.76 5.48 -12.55
N THR A 125 -11.72 5.63 -13.86
CA THR A 125 -11.98 6.92 -14.53
C THR A 125 -13.06 6.73 -15.59
N VAL A 126 -14.15 7.48 -15.46
CA VAL A 126 -15.24 7.52 -16.44
C VAL A 126 -15.14 8.82 -17.22
N LYS A 127 -15.03 8.73 -18.55
CA LYS A 127 -15.06 9.87 -19.45
C LYS A 127 -16.44 9.95 -20.10
N LEU A 128 -17.08 11.10 -19.95
CA LEU A 128 -18.40 11.38 -20.52
C LEU A 128 -18.20 12.29 -21.74
N LYS A 129 -18.50 11.72 -22.91
CA LYS A 129 -18.39 12.44 -24.19
C LYS A 129 -19.74 12.48 -24.87
N VAL A 130 -20.01 13.62 -25.52
CA VAL A 130 -21.21 13.77 -26.34
C VAL A 130 -21.05 12.93 -27.61
N GLN A 131 -21.98 12.03 -27.87
CA GLN A 131 -22.03 11.29 -29.13
C GLN A 131 -22.43 12.25 -30.26
N LYS A 132 -21.68 12.23 -31.35
CA LYS A 132 -22.02 12.95 -32.60
C LYS A 132 -23.13 12.25 -33.33
#